data_4e97fdc40a34fe9f3e0a36d8df20dac0
#
_entry.id   4e97fdc40a34fe9f3e0a36d8df20dac0
#
_cell.length_a   1.000
_cell.length_b   1.000
_cell.length_c   1.000
_cell.angle_alpha   90.00
_cell.angle_beta   90.00
_cell.angle_gamma   90.00
#
_symmetry.space_group_name_H-M   'P 1'
#
loop_
_entity.id
_entity.type
_entity.pdbx_description
1 polymer ?
#
loop_
_entity_poly.entity_id
_entity_poly.type
_entity_poly.pdbx_seq_one_letter_code
_entity_poly.pdbx_strand_id
1 'polypeptide(L)'
;MSAKTKIVVLHMKEVVYTVVFLVLALLLGVLLFLMFGPQKAGSASAVGDARYQPGVYASTIAIHENTFGVEVTVDSSRIKAIRLVNLSESTTAMFPLMEPTLDDLASQIYTTQSLDDISYSEENKYTSLILINAISTALKKAEV
;
A
#
# COMPACT_ATOMS: atom_id res chain seq x y z
N MET A 1 -4.52 -19.65 64.59
CA MET A 1 -5.77 -19.38 63.88
C MET A 1 -5.85 -17.94 63.40
N SER A 2 -5.74 -16.98 64.30
CA SER A 2 -5.84 -15.53 63.93
C SER A 2 -4.71 -15.10 62.99
N ALA A 3 -3.51 -15.68 63.13
CA ALA A 3 -2.42 -15.39 62.22
C ALA A 3 -2.72 -15.87 60.78
N LYS A 4 -3.33 -17.02 60.65
CA LYS A 4 -3.74 -17.52 59.33
C LYS A 4 -4.85 -16.64 58.71
N THR A 5 -5.75 -16.16 59.52
CA THR A 5 -6.82 -15.24 59.05
C THR A 5 -6.22 -13.93 58.57
N LYS A 6 -5.26 -13.38 59.28
CA LYS A 6 -4.55 -12.17 58.88
C LYS A 6 -3.76 -12.39 57.58
N ILE A 7 -3.09 -13.51 57.48
CA ILE A 7 -2.35 -13.88 56.28
C ILE A 7 -3.30 -13.99 55.08
N VAL A 8 -4.49 -14.57 55.29
CA VAL A 8 -5.49 -14.72 54.26
C VAL A 8 -5.99 -13.32 53.81
N VAL A 9 -6.22 -12.41 54.76
CA VAL A 9 -6.64 -11.02 54.43
C VAL A 9 -5.54 -10.30 53.67
N LEU A 10 -4.30 -10.45 54.08
CA LEU A 10 -3.16 -9.88 53.37
C LEU A 10 -3.01 -10.52 51.98
N HIS A 11 -3.25 -11.79 51.91
CA HIS A 11 -3.22 -12.51 50.63
C HIS A 11 -4.31 -12.01 49.69
N MET A 12 -5.47 -11.66 50.17
CA MET A 12 -6.53 -11.14 49.34
C MET A 12 -6.12 -9.85 48.64
N LYS A 13 -5.46 -8.95 49.33
CA LYS A 13 -4.94 -7.73 48.72
C LYS A 13 -3.86 -8.06 47.71
N GLU A 14 -2.92 -8.92 48.04
CA GLU A 14 -1.87 -9.35 47.15
C GLU A 14 -2.45 -10.08 45.93
N VAL A 15 -3.44 -10.93 46.14
CA VAL A 15 -4.11 -11.64 45.06
C VAL A 15 -4.82 -10.65 44.14
N VAL A 16 -5.49 -9.66 44.70
CA VAL A 16 -6.16 -8.62 43.89
C VAL A 16 -5.15 -7.87 43.06
N TYR A 17 -4.05 -7.43 43.66
CA TYR A 17 -2.98 -6.74 42.92
C TYR A 17 -2.38 -7.64 41.86
N THR A 18 -2.14 -8.90 42.19
CA THR A 18 -1.58 -9.87 41.25
C THR A 18 -2.53 -10.11 40.08
N VAL A 19 -3.84 -10.27 40.38
CA VAL A 19 -4.86 -10.46 39.35
C VAL A 19 -4.95 -9.23 38.44
N VAL A 20 -4.97 -8.04 39.03
CA VAL A 20 -5.00 -6.77 38.27
C VAL A 20 -3.74 -6.66 37.39
N PHE A 21 -2.59 -6.99 37.95
CA PHE A 21 -1.33 -6.96 37.20
C PHE A 21 -1.34 -7.97 36.06
N LEU A 22 -1.82 -9.17 36.31
CA LEU A 22 -1.93 -10.19 35.27
C LEU A 22 -2.89 -9.77 34.16
N VAL A 23 -4.02 -9.17 34.53
CA VAL A 23 -4.99 -8.66 33.54
C VAL A 23 -4.35 -7.55 32.72
N LEU A 24 -3.64 -6.62 33.37
CA LEU A 24 -2.94 -5.55 32.65
C LEU A 24 -1.85 -6.09 31.76
N ALA A 25 -1.08 -7.04 32.24
CA ALA A 25 -0.02 -7.69 31.43
C ALA A 25 -0.62 -8.43 30.24
N LEU A 26 -1.74 -9.10 30.45
CA LEU A 26 -2.44 -9.81 29.39
C LEU A 26 -3.01 -8.83 28.36
N LEU A 27 -3.62 -7.74 28.82
CA LEU A 27 -4.11 -6.68 27.94
C LEU A 27 -2.96 -6.06 27.14
N LEU A 28 -1.86 -5.77 27.81
CA LEU A 28 -0.68 -5.22 27.16
C LEU A 28 -0.12 -6.21 26.15
N GLY A 29 -0.04 -7.49 26.51
CA GLY A 29 0.42 -8.54 25.61
C GLY A 29 -0.49 -8.68 24.38
N VAL A 30 -1.80 -8.65 24.58
CA VAL A 30 -2.75 -8.69 23.48
C VAL A 30 -2.59 -7.45 22.60
N LEU A 31 -2.42 -6.30 23.22
CA LEU A 31 -2.26 -5.06 22.47
C LEU A 31 -0.97 -5.07 21.64
N LEU A 32 0.12 -5.53 22.23
CA LEU A 32 1.39 -5.71 21.51
C LEU A 32 1.25 -6.76 20.41
N PHE A 33 0.55 -7.83 20.70
CA PHE A 33 0.30 -8.89 19.71
C PHE A 33 -0.53 -8.36 18.56
N LEU A 34 -1.52 -7.52 18.82
CA LEU A 34 -2.31 -6.88 17.77
C LEU A 34 -1.48 -5.87 16.98
N MET A 35 -0.55 -5.18 17.63
CA MET A 35 0.29 -4.20 16.94
C MET A 35 1.40 -4.85 16.11
N PHE A 36 2.05 -5.86 16.65
CA PHE A 36 3.26 -6.42 16.03
C PHE A 36 3.04 -7.81 15.44
N GLY A 37 2.23 -8.63 16.07
CA GLY A 37 2.03 -10.01 15.66
C GLY A 37 0.99 -10.16 14.56
N PRO A 38 -0.30 -9.96 14.87
CA PRO A 38 -1.33 -10.18 13.84
C PRO A 38 -1.36 -9.14 12.75
N GLN A 39 -0.77 -7.97 12.98
CA GLN A 39 -0.61 -7.05 11.86
C GLN A 39 0.40 -7.59 10.87
N LYS A 40 1.39 -8.26 11.36
CA LYS A 40 2.27 -9.04 10.48
C LYS A 40 1.53 -10.23 9.93
N ALA A 41 0.67 -10.83 10.72
CA ALA A 41 -0.20 -11.89 10.24
C ALA A 41 -1.34 -11.31 9.42
N GLY A 42 -1.84 -10.14 9.76
CA GLY A 42 -2.73 -9.37 8.90
C GLY A 42 -2.00 -8.83 7.69
N SER A 43 -0.75 -8.47 7.85
CA SER A 43 0.14 -8.22 6.73
C SER A 43 0.47 -9.53 6.03
N ALA A 44 0.47 -10.63 6.73
CA ALA A 44 0.63 -11.93 6.12
C ALA A 44 -0.65 -12.36 5.38
N SER A 45 -1.82 -11.98 5.85
CA SER A 45 -3.02 -12.13 5.04
C SER A 45 -3.07 -11.06 3.95
N ALA A 46 -2.54 -9.88 4.23
CA ALA A 46 -2.26 -8.92 3.19
C ALA A 46 -1.11 -9.39 2.31
N VAL A 47 -0.22 -10.21 2.83
CA VAL A 47 0.83 -10.87 2.05
C VAL A 47 0.26 -12.01 1.22
N GLY A 48 -0.78 -12.66 1.67
CA GLY A 48 -1.56 -13.55 0.81
C GLY A 48 -2.17 -12.79 -0.36
N ASP A 49 -2.49 -11.51 -0.14
CA ASP A 49 -2.99 -10.60 -1.14
C ASP A 49 -1.92 -9.62 -1.63
N ALA A 50 -0.68 -9.73 -1.14
CA ALA A 50 0.39 -8.83 -1.55
C ALA A 50 0.75 -9.09 -3.00
N ARG A 51 0.52 -8.10 -3.81
CA ARG A 51 0.82 -8.15 -5.25
C ARG A 51 2.14 -7.47 -5.55
N TYR A 52 2.56 -6.55 -4.68
CA TYR A 52 3.69 -5.68 -4.96
C TYR A 52 4.63 -5.58 -3.78
N GLN A 53 5.88 -5.33 -4.07
CA GLN A 53 6.84 -4.89 -3.07
C GLN A 53 6.70 -3.37 -2.95
N PRO A 54 6.49 -2.83 -1.74
CA PRO A 54 6.33 -1.39 -1.58
C PRO A 54 7.53 -0.62 -2.12
N GLY A 55 7.26 0.47 -2.80
CA GLY A 55 8.31 1.31 -3.35
C GLY A 55 7.84 2.10 -4.54
N VAL A 56 8.80 2.73 -5.20
CA VAL A 56 8.59 3.53 -6.39
C VAL A 56 9.28 2.84 -7.55
N TYR A 57 8.54 2.59 -8.61
CA TYR A 57 9.03 1.90 -9.79
C TYR A 57 8.77 2.77 -11.01
N ALA A 58 9.69 2.79 -11.93
CA ALA A 58 9.59 3.63 -13.10
C ALA A 58 9.77 2.81 -14.37
N SER A 59 9.12 3.25 -15.42
CA SER A 59 9.25 2.72 -16.76
C SER A 59 9.51 3.87 -17.72
N THR A 60 10.33 3.64 -18.69
CA THR A 60 10.68 4.66 -19.69
C THR A 60 9.84 4.48 -20.93
N ILE A 61 9.31 5.58 -21.43
CA ILE A 61 8.56 5.62 -22.69
C ILE A 61 9.41 6.41 -23.69
N ALA A 62 9.61 5.84 -24.85
CA ALA A 62 10.26 6.54 -25.96
C ALA A 62 9.26 6.68 -27.10
N ILE A 63 8.94 7.92 -27.45
CA ILE A 63 8.08 8.24 -28.58
C ILE A 63 8.85 9.17 -29.49
N HIS A 64 9.14 8.71 -30.71
CA HIS A 64 10.00 9.41 -31.64
C HIS A 64 11.36 9.66 -31.00
N GLU A 65 11.76 10.93 -30.88
CA GLU A 65 13.02 11.29 -30.24
C GLU A 65 12.84 11.69 -28.78
N ASN A 66 11.61 11.66 -28.28
CA ASN A 66 11.31 12.09 -26.93
C ASN A 66 11.26 10.89 -25.99
N THR A 67 11.92 11.04 -24.85
CA THR A 67 11.95 10.02 -23.82
C THR A 67 11.43 10.62 -22.52
N PHE A 68 10.50 9.96 -21.90
CA PHE A 68 10.00 10.34 -20.58
C PHE A 68 9.64 9.07 -19.82
N GLY A 69 9.33 9.22 -18.57
CA GLY A 69 9.04 8.07 -17.72
C GLY A 69 7.68 8.15 -17.06
N VAL A 70 7.19 6.98 -16.71
CA VAL A 70 6.04 6.83 -15.82
C VAL A 70 6.54 6.25 -14.53
N GLU A 71 6.24 6.92 -13.42
CA GLU A 71 6.63 6.49 -12.09
C GLU A 71 5.39 6.01 -11.35
N VAL A 72 5.45 4.79 -10.85
CA VAL A 72 4.35 4.18 -10.11
C VAL A 72 4.80 3.92 -8.69
N THR A 73 4.07 4.48 -7.74
CA THR A 73 4.29 4.22 -6.32
C THR A 73 3.26 3.19 -5.87
N VAL A 74 3.75 2.11 -5.29
CA VAL A 74 2.89 1.03 -4.83
C VAL A 74 3.14 0.73 -3.35
N ASP A 75 2.10 0.25 -2.70
CA ASP A 75 2.17 -0.38 -1.39
C ASP A 75 2.11 -1.90 -1.58
N SER A 76 2.12 -2.65 -0.49
CA SER A 76 2.12 -4.11 -0.57
C SER A 76 0.93 -4.69 -1.35
N SER A 77 -0.20 -4.01 -1.36
CA SER A 77 -1.41 -4.51 -2.01
C SER A 77 -2.10 -3.49 -2.91
N ARG A 78 -1.60 -2.25 -2.97
CA ARG A 78 -2.29 -1.17 -3.69
C ARG A 78 -1.32 -0.32 -4.48
N ILE A 79 -1.85 0.20 -5.57
CA ILE A 79 -1.20 1.25 -6.35
C ILE A 79 -1.60 2.58 -5.72
N LYS A 80 -0.62 3.36 -5.28
CA LYS A 80 -0.88 4.62 -4.57
C LYS A 80 -0.82 5.84 -5.44
N ALA A 81 0.14 5.89 -6.36
CA ALA A 81 0.34 7.05 -7.19
C ALA A 81 0.94 6.66 -8.53
N ILE A 82 0.53 7.36 -9.56
CA ILE A 82 1.07 7.20 -10.91
C ILE A 82 1.31 8.62 -11.43
N ARG A 83 2.51 8.88 -11.90
CA ARG A 83 2.85 10.20 -12.44
C ARG A 83 3.85 10.09 -13.57
N LEU A 84 3.92 11.16 -14.36
CA LEU A 84 4.93 11.30 -15.40
C LEU A 84 6.17 11.95 -14.81
N VAL A 85 7.32 11.48 -15.23
CA VAL A 85 8.62 12.03 -14.83
C VAL A 85 9.47 12.29 -16.06
N ASN A 86 10.43 13.19 -15.93
CA ASN A 86 11.33 13.57 -17.02
C ASN A 86 10.60 14.12 -18.26
N LEU A 87 9.45 14.73 -18.02
CA LEU A 87 8.64 15.31 -19.08
C LEU A 87 9.16 16.69 -19.42
N SER A 88 9.77 16.85 -20.59
CA SER A 88 10.26 18.14 -21.04
C SER A 88 9.13 19.01 -21.58
N GLU A 89 9.36 20.33 -21.63
CA GLU A 89 8.37 21.25 -22.18
C GLU A 89 8.04 20.91 -23.64
N SER A 90 9.03 20.52 -24.41
CA SER A 90 8.81 20.12 -25.80
C SER A 90 7.95 18.87 -25.89
N THR A 91 8.16 17.89 -25.02
CA THR A 91 7.33 16.69 -24.99
C THR A 91 5.91 17.03 -24.60
N THR A 92 5.72 17.89 -23.61
CA THR A 92 4.39 18.33 -23.19
C THR A 92 3.67 19.08 -24.31
N ALA A 93 4.41 19.92 -25.06
CA ALA A 93 3.85 20.65 -26.18
C ALA A 93 3.46 19.74 -27.33
N MET A 94 4.25 18.68 -27.58
CA MET A 94 3.94 17.71 -28.64
C MET A 94 2.83 16.76 -28.27
N PHE A 95 2.68 16.45 -27.00
CA PHE A 95 1.70 15.50 -26.50
C PHE A 95 0.87 16.12 -25.38
N PRO A 96 0.03 17.12 -25.69
CA PRO A 96 -0.70 17.85 -24.65
C PRO A 96 -1.77 17.00 -23.96
N LEU A 97 -2.18 15.88 -24.55
CA LEU A 97 -3.16 14.98 -23.95
C LEU A 97 -2.54 13.96 -23.01
N MET A 98 -1.23 13.93 -22.90
CA MET A 98 -0.53 12.91 -22.10
C MET A 98 -0.89 13.01 -20.62
N GLU A 99 -0.77 14.19 -20.03
CA GLU A 99 -1.07 14.38 -18.60
C GLU A 99 -2.55 14.16 -18.27
N PRO A 100 -3.50 14.80 -18.99
CA PRO A 100 -4.92 14.55 -18.71
C PRO A 100 -5.31 13.09 -18.89
N THR A 101 -4.75 12.43 -19.91
CA THR A 101 -5.02 11.01 -20.14
C THR A 101 -4.48 10.17 -19.01
N LEU A 102 -3.27 10.47 -18.55
CA LEU A 102 -2.70 9.76 -17.41
C LEU A 102 -3.53 9.94 -16.15
N ASP A 103 -3.98 11.16 -15.88
CA ASP A 103 -4.82 11.43 -14.71
C ASP A 103 -6.12 10.63 -14.76
N ASP A 104 -6.74 10.55 -15.92
CA ASP A 104 -7.95 9.77 -16.10
C ASP A 104 -7.70 8.28 -15.90
N LEU A 105 -6.67 7.74 -16.50
CA LEU A 105 -6.28 6.35 -16.32
C LEU A 105 -5.91 6.05 -14.87
N ALA A 106 -5.17 6.94 -14.25
CA ALA A 106 -4.75 6.78 -12.86
C ALA A 106 -5.96 6.73 -11.92
N SER A 107 -6.94 7.60 -12.11
CA SER A 107 -8.19 7.57 -11.34
C SER A 107 -8.87 6.22 -11.41
N GLN A 108 -8.96 5.66 -12.60
CA GLN A 108 -9.57 4.35 -12.79
C GLN A 108 -8.76 3.26 -12.10
N ILE A 109 -7.46 3.31 -12.24
CA ILE A 109 -6.55 2.33 -11.63
C ILE A 109 -6.64 2.41 -10.10
N TYR A 110 -6.71 3.59 -9.52
CA TYR A 110 -6.84 3.75 -8.07
C TYR A 110 -8.14 3.15 -7.55
N THR A 111 -9.19 3.24 -8.34
CA THR A 111 -10.50 2.71 -7.96
C THR A 111 -10.57 1.19 -8.12
N THR A 112 -10.10 0.67 -9.24
CA THR A 112 -10.19 -0.76 -9.57
C THR A 112 -8.99 -1.55 -9.10
N GLN A 113 -7.83 -0.91 -8.91
CA GLN A 113 -6.55 -1.53 -8.62
C GLN A 113 -6.17 -2.58 -9.68
N SER A 114 -6.58 -2.34 -10.93
CA SER A 114 -6.38 -3.24 -12.04
C SER A 114 -6.18 -2.43 -13.32
N LEU A 115 -5.46 -3.02 -14.25
CA LEU A 115 -5.26 -2.45 -15.58
C LEU A 115 -6.22 -3.05 -16.62
N ASP A 116 -7.03 -4.02 -16.22
CA ASP A 116 -7.79 -4.82 -17.18
C ASP A 116 -9.06 -4.13 -17.68
N ASP A 117 -9.75 -3.40 -16.82
CA ASP A 117 -11.05 -2.81 -17.14
C ASP A 117 -10.97 -1.29 -17.25
N ILE A 118 -9.94 -0.80 -17.90
CA ILE A 118 -9.75 0.64 -18.04
C ILE A 118 -10.45 1.13 -19.30
N SER A 119 -11.28 2.16 -19.14
CA SER A 119 -11.97 2.83 -20.24
C SER A 119 -11.17 4.03 -20.71
N TYR A 120 -11.11 4.21 -22.01
CA TYR A 120 -10.50 5.37 -22.63
C TYR A 120 -11.24 5.74 -23.89
N SER A 121 -11.14 7.00 -24.28
CA SER A 121 -11.80 7.48 -25.51
C SER A 121 -10.97 7.06 -26.73
N GLU A 122 -11.63 6.98 -27.89
CA GLU A 122 -10.94 6.67 -29.12
C GLU A 122 -9.92 7.74 -29.51
N GLU A 123 -10.17 8.98 -29.15
CA GLU A 123 -9.23 10.07 -29.38
C GLU A 123 -7.90 9.85 -28.64
N ASN A 124 -8.00 9.29 -27.44
CA ASN A 124 -6.85 9.07 -26.57
C ASN A 124 -6.39 7.61 -26.56
N LYS A 125 -6.96 6.77 -27.42
CA LYS A 125 -6.69 5.35 -27.41
C LYS A 125 -5.21 5.04 -27.51
N TYR A 126 -4.52 5.64 -28.45
CA TYR A 126 -3.11 5.40 -28.68
C TYR A 126 -2.26 5.83 -27.48
N THR A 127 -2.51 7.05 -26.99
CA THR A 127 -1.85 7.58 -25.80
C THR A 127 -2.12 6.72 -24.58
N SER A 128 -3.39 6.31 -24.39
CA SER A 128 -3.80 5.45 -23.29
C SER A 128 -3.09 4.11 -23.32
N LEU A 129 -2.98 3.49 -24.48
CA LEU A 129 -2.30 2.19 -24.63
C LEU A 129 -0.82 2.29 -24.29
N ILE A 130 -0.16 3.36 -24.71
CA ILE A 130 1.24 3.61 -24.38
C ILE A 130 1.42 3.77 -22.88
N LEU A 131 0.57 4.56 -22.25
CA LEU A 131 0.63 4.80 -20.81
C LEU A 131 0.31 3.54 -20.02
N ILE A 132 -0.71 2.79 -20.42
CA ILE A 132 -1.07 1.53 -19.77
C ILE A 132 0.09 0.54 -19.86
N ASN A 133 0.71 0.44 -21.01
CA ASN A 133 1.85 -0.44 -21.21
C ASN A 133 3.03 -0.05 -20.31
N ALA A 134 3.32 1.23 -20.19
CA ALA A 134 4.37 1.73 -19.32
C ALA A 134 4.06 1.46 -17.85
N ILE A 135 2.82 1.71 -17.43
CA ILE A 135 2.37 1.42 -16.07
C ILE A 135 2.49 -0.08 -15.79
N SER A 136 2.05 -0.91 -16.72
CA SER A 136 2.15 -2.37 -16.61
C SER A 136 3.60 -2.81 -16.45
N THR A 137 4.52 -2.23 -17.21
CA THR A 137 5.93 -2.56 -17.12
C THR A 137 6.50 -2.19 -15.76
N ALA A 138 6.14 -1.02 -15.24
CA ALA A 138 6.55 -0.58 -13.91
C ALA A 138 5.98 -1.51 -12.83
N LEU A 139 4.72 -1.88 -12.95
CA LEU A 139 4.07 -2.78 -12.00
C LEU A 139 4.68 -4.17 -12.00
N LYS A 140 5.10 -4.68 -13.15
CA LYS A 140 5.79 -5.97 -13.22
C LYS A 140 7.09 -5.95 -12.43
N LYS A 141 7.78 -4.84 -12.40
CA LYS A 141 8.98 -4.67 -11.57
C LYS A 141 8.64 -4.72 -10.08
N ALA A 142 7.44 -4.29 -9.72
CA ALA A 142 6.98 -4.26 -8.34
C ALA A 142 6.37 -5.58 -7.88
N GLU A 143 5.99 -6.45 -8.79
CA GLU A 143 5.37 -7.73 -8.44
C GLU A 143 6.30 -8.61 -7.61
N VAL A 144 5.71 -9.25 -6.63
CA VAL A 144 6.40 -10.18 -5.74
C VAL A 144 6.60 -11.54 -6.38
#